data_ee5d52870d30113d6ccdae7128f5f914
#
_entry.id   ee5d52870d30113d6ccdae7128f5f914
#
_cell.length_a   1.000
_cell.length_b   1.000
_cell.length_c   1.000
_cell.angle_alpha   90.00
_cell.angle_beta   90.00
_cell.angle_gamma   90.00
#
_symmetry.space_group_name_H-M   'P 1'
#
loop_
_entity.id
_entity.type
_entity.pdbx_description
1 polymer ?
#
loop_
_entity_poly.entity_id
_entity_poly.type
_entity_poly.pdbx_seq_one_letter_code
_entity_poly.pdbx_strand_id
1 'polypeptide(L)'
;MLAFREGEVSVLAQWFGRVAYIAILALFSLACQAKQEGTTMSTHQDLLTLFREWRTFERPPLLEGAPDYTAETFAARQAEYRALRQRLDAMAIREWGIPEQVDWHLVRAEMNGYEFNHQVLKPWVRDPAFYQSIRRDRSDVPAHEGPTHHAVTELWTYQFPLSPAEQERLIQDLSAIPPLMRQARRNLTGNARELWIAGIRNLRAQRADLDALVAQVGPNPRLQAILAESQQATDELITWLEAEAPKKDGPSGIGKENYTWYQQQVHLLPMTWEEEVQLLKRELDRAWSSLRLEEQRNRRLPPLMAAATPAAYDAKADQAATRFMTFLREQEILTLADYLEPALRQHLGQFVPAERRNFFQIGAHLDPLPLFTHFYHWFELARMEREPHPSPVRQGALLYNIFDTRNEGTATGVEEMFMHAGLYDDSPRSREIVWIMIAQRAARGLGSLYAHANTMTMEEAGGIHSEMTPRGWMKTEKELLLFEQHLYLRQPGYGTSYITGKYLLERTLADFTRQCESRGEDCPLRAFFDRLNAIDSIPISLARWEMTGLDDEIRQLTRSR
;
A
#
# COMPACT_ATOMS: atom_id res chain seq x y z
N MET A 1 -47.09 -90.23 -18.89
CA MET A 1 -46.10 -90.58 -19.89
C MET A 1 -45.49 -89.29 -20.42
N LEU A 2 -44.15 -89.19 -20.41
CA LEU A 2 -43.25 -88.15 -20.84
C LEU A 2 -42.86 -87.08 -19.79
N ALA A 3 -41.69 -87.45 -19.18
CA ALA A 3 -40.84 -86.52 -18.44
C ALA A 3 -40.05 -85.64 -19.42
N PHE A 4 -40.06 -84.32 -19.21
CA PHE A 4 -39.12 -83.43 -19.86
C PHE A 4 -38.03 -82.99 -18.89
N ARG A 5 -36.82 -83.04 -19.37
CA ARG A 5 -35.56 -82.86 -18.64
C ARG A 5 -35.43 -81.41 -18.11
N GLU A 6 -35.35 -81.35 -16.80
CA GLU A 6 -34.79 -80.16 -16.12
C GLU A 6 -33.24 -80.28 -16.15
N GLY A 7 -32.61 -79.76 -17.19
CA GLY A 7 -31.14 -79.90 -17.25
C GLY A 7 -30.44 -78.75 -18.05
N GLU A 8 -31.12 -78.12 -18.98
CA GLU A 8 -30.41 -77.18 -19.92
C GLU A 8 -30.65 -75.72 -19.66
N VAL A 9 -31.61 -75.33 -18.79
CA VAL A 9 -31.89 -73.90 -18.47
C VAL A 9 -30.94 -73.33 -17.43
N SER A 10 -30.26 -74.17 -16.63
CA SER A 10 -29.39 -73.67 -15.54
C SER A 10 -28.00 -73.24 -16.02
N VAL A 11 -27.47 -73.78 -17.11
CA VAL A 11 -26.12 -73.47 -17.62
C VAL A 11 -26.07 -72.15 -18.39
N LEU A 12 -27.12 -71.83 -19.15
CA LEU A 12 -27.22 -70.57 -19.88
C LEU A 12 -27.47 -69.40 -18.94
N ALA A 13 -28.29 -69.54 -17.89
CA ALA A 13 -28.50 -68.48 -16.90
C ALA A 13 -27.22 -68.19 -16.06
N GLN A 14 -26.41 -69.19 -15.78
CA GLN A 14 -25.11 -68.98 -15.09
C GLN A 14 -24.05 -68.35 -15.98
N TRP A 15 -24.11 -68.60 -17.29
CA TRP A 15 -23.17 -67.97 -18.26
C TRP A 15 -23.52 -66.50 -18.50
N PHE A 16 -24.77 -66.16 -18.67
CA PHE A 16 -25.22 -64.76 -18.82
C PHE A 16 -25.00 -63.95 -17.52
N GLY A 17 -25.18 -64.52 -16.35
CA GLY A 17 -24.88 -63.89 -15.07
C GLY A 17 -23.39 -63.58 -14.88
N ARG A 18 -22.47 -64.49 -15.32
CA ARG A 18 -21.03 -64.29 -15.23
C ARG A 18 -20.50 -63.27 -16.23
N VAL A 19 -21.04 -63.23 -17.46
CA VAL A 19 -20.65 -62.25 -18.46
C VAL A 19 -21.17 -60.82 -18.08
N ALA A 20 -22.40 -60.74 -17.54
CA ALA A 20 -22.93 -59.46 -17.02
C ALA A 20 -22.14 -58.96 -15.79
N TYR A 21 -21.69 -59.85 -14.89
CA TYR A 21 -20.89 -59.49 -13.73
C TYR A 21 -19.46 -59.02 -14.10
N ILE A 22 -18.83 -59.65 -15.09
CA ILE A 22 -17.52 -59.24 -15.64
C ILE A 22 -17.64 -57.92 -16.41
N ALA A 23 -18.73 -57.68 -17.16
CA ALA A 23 -18.98 -56.44 -17.84
C ALA A 23 -19.22 -55.27 -16.86
N ILE A 24 -19.95 -55.51 -15.76
CA ILE A 24 -20.20 -54.49 -14.71
C ILE A 24 -18.88 -54.22 -13.94
N LEU A 25 -18.06 -55.23 -13.64
CA LEU A 25 -16.76 -55.02 -13.01
C LEU A 25 -15.77 -54.31 -13.94
N ALA A 26 -15.81 -54.56 -15.25
CA ALA A 26 -14.99 -53.87 -16.23
C ALA A 26 -15.45 -52.40 -16.39
N LEU A 27 -16.75 -52.11 -16.39
CA LEU A 27 -17.30 -50.74 -16.39
C LEU A 27 -17.00 -49.99 -15.09
N PHE A 28 -17.02 -50.68 -13.93
CA PHE A 28 -16.59 -50.06 -12.65
C PHE A 28 -15.08 -49.82 -12.62
N SER A 29 -14.26 -50.68 -13.20
CA SER A 29 -12.82 -50.48 -13.31
C SER A 29 -12.47 -49.33 -14.29
N LEU A 30 -13.17 -49.22 -15.40
CA LEU A 30 -13.03 -48.08 -16.32
C LEU A 30 -13.56 -46.77 -15.70
N ALA A 31 -14.66 -46.80 -14.93
CA ALA A 31 -15.18 -45.63 -14.21
C ALA A 31 -14.25 -45.23 -13.04
N CYS A 32 -13.56 -46.19 -12.38
CA CYS A 32 -12.52 -45.89 -11.41
C CYS A 32 -11.22 -45.41 -12.07
N GLN A 33 -10.86 -45.91 -13.26
CA GLN A 33 -9.71 -45.39 -14.02
C GLN A 33 -9.95 -44.05 -14.65
N ALA A 34 -11.18 -43.73 -15.08
CA ALA A 34 -11.56 -42.39 -15.54
C ALA A 34 -11.67 -41.36 -14.39
N LYS A 35 -11.66 -41.80 -13.12
CA LYS A 35 -11.62 -40.92 -11.94
C LYS A 35 -10.21 -40.80 -11.32
N GLN A 36 -9.22 -41.43 -11.93
CA GLN A 36 -7.78 -41.24 -11.71
C GLN A 36 -7.14 -40.52 -12.91
N GLU A 37 -7.78 -39.55 -13.51
CA GLU A 37 -7.04 -38.38 -13.99
C GLU A 37 -6.53 -37.74 -12.70
N GLY A 38 -5.27 -37.97 -12.40
CA GLY A 38 -4.61 -37.44 -11.25
C GLY A 38 -4.87 -35.95 -11.23
N THR A 39 -5.51 -35.48 -10.20
CA THR A 39 -5.45 -34.07 -9.82
C THR A 39 -3.97 -33.82 -9.64
N THR A 40 -3.32 -33.35 -10.70
CA THR A 40 -1.95 -32.83 -10.61
C THR A 40 -2.02 -31.79 -9.51
N MET A 41 -1.37 -32.07 -8.38
CA MET A 41 -1.33 -31.13 -7.27
C MET A 41 -0.79 -29.83 -7.82
N SER A 42 -1.53 -28.74 -7.64
CA SER A 42 -1.11 -27.41 -8.08
C SER A 42 0.24 -27.08 -7.43
N THR A 43 1.15 -26.55 -8.23
CA THR A 43 2.50 -26.19 -7.81
C THR A 43 2.63 -24.67 -7.65
N HIS A 44 3.66 -24.20 -6.96
CA HIS A 44 3.99 -22.79 -6.90
C HIS A 44 4.22 -22.20 -8.33
N GLN A 45 4.76 -23.01 -9.26
CA GLN A 45 4.94 -22.58 -10.66
C GLN A 45 3.59 -22.27 -11.37
N ASP A 46 2.52 -23.00 -11.00
CA ASP A 46 1.17 -22.71 -11.51
C ASP A 46 0.65 -21.38 -10.98
N LEU A 47 0.95 -21.04 -9.71
CA LEU A 47 0.67 -19.73 -9.13
C LEU A 47 1.42 -18.62 -9.87
N LEU A 48 2.72 -18.78 -10.14
CA LEU A 48 3.51 -17.79 -10.87
C LEU A 48 3.00 -17.57 -12.30
N THR A 49 2.46 -18.62 -12.93
CA THR A 49 1.83 -18.51 -14.24
C THR A 49 0.52 -17.73 -14.15
N LEU A 50 -0.35 -18.08 -13.19
CA LEU A 50 -1.57 -17.35 -12.90
C LEU A 50 -1.31 -15.87 -12.57
N PHE A 51 -0.27 -15.58 -11.78
CA PHE A 51 0.12 -14.22 -11.42
C PHE A 51 0.45 -13.35 -12.65
N ARG A 52 1.19 -13.88 -13.63
CA ARG A 52 1.48 -13.15 -14.88
C ARG A 52 0.21 -12.88 -15.70
N GLU A 53 -0.68 -13.86 -15.79
CA GLU A 53 -1.97 -13.68 -16.44
C GLU A 53 -2.82 -12.65 -15.71
N TRP A 54 -2.87 -12.71 -14.38
CA TRP A 54 -3.55 -11.75 -13.51
C TRP A 54 -3.04 -10.32 -13.72
N ARG A 55 -1.72 -10.11 -13.68
CA ARG A 55 -1.11 -8.80 -13.87
C ARG A 55 -1.30 -8.25 -15.31
N THR A 56 -1.46 -9.13 -16.29
CA THR A 56 -1.86 -8.75 -17.64
C THR A 56 -3.33 -8.38 -17.70
N PHE A 57 -4.19 -9.19 -17.08
CA PHE A 57 -5.62 -8.94 -17.01
C PHE A 57 -5.94 -7.65 -16.23
N GLU A 58 -5.27 -7.36 -15.15
CA GLU A 58 -5.56 -6.20 -14.29
C GLU A 58 -5.50 -4.89 -15.08
N ARG A 59 -4.60 -4.77 -16.02
CA ARG A 59 -4.53 -3.62 -16.94
C ARG A 59 -5.74 -3.57 -17.87
N PRO A 60 -6.52 -2.47 -17.87
CA PRO A 60 -7.65 -2.34 -18.79
C PRO A 60 -7.18 -2.18 -20.23
N PRO A 61 -7.99 -2.56 -21.23
CA PRO A 61 -7.73 -2.26 -22.63
C PRO A 61 -7.69 -0.74 -22.87
N LEU A 62 -7.23 -0.33 -24.03
CA LEU A 62 -7.19 1.09 -24.40
C LEU A 62 -8.46 1.50 -25.13
N LEU A 63 -8.99 2.67 -24.77
CA LEU A 63 -10.04 3.40 -25.48
C LEU A 63 -9.47 4.76 -25.91
N GLU A 64 -9.44 5.04 -27.21
CA GLU A 64 -8.87 6.27 -27.76
C GLU A 64 -7.41 6.54 -27.33
N GLY A 65 -6.64 5.50 -27.02
CA GLY A 65 -5.24 5.60 -26.58
C GLY A 65 -5.04 5.75 -25.07
N ALA A 66 -6.11 5.80 -24.27
CA ALA A 66 -6.04 5.82 -22.82
C ALA A 66 -6.66 4.54 -22.22
N PRO A 67 -6.30 4.14 -20.97
CA PRO A 67 -6.92 3.01 -20.31
C PRO A 67 -8.43 3.18 -20.16
N ASP A 68 -9.19 2.13 -20.46
CA ASP A 68 -10.65 2.15 -20.48
C ASP A 68 -11.25 1.77 -19.12
N TYR A 69 -11.81 2.76 -18.43
CA TYR A 69 -12.52 2.60 -17.15
C TYR A 69 -14.04 2.72 -17.30
N THR A 70 -14.59 2.40 -18.47
CA THR A 70 -16.05 2.38 -18.67
C THR A 70 -16.70 1.17 -18.02
N ALA A 71 -17.97 1.32 -17.64
CA ALA A 71 -18.75 0.24 -17.05
C ALA A 71 -18.92 -0.96 -18.00
N GLU A 72 -19.01 -0.69 -19.29
CA GLU A 72 -19.12 -1.68 -20.37
C GLU A 72 -17.89 -2.58 -20.43
N THR A 73 -16.71 -2.01 -20.40
CA THR A 73 -15.42 -2.75 -20.39
C THR A 73 -15.30 -3.61 -19.14
N PHE A 74 -15.65 -3.11 -17.98
CA PHE A 74 -15.62 -3.91 -16.75
C PHE A 74 -16.64 -5.06 -16.78
N ALA A 75 -17.84 -4.82 -17.28
CA ALA A 75 -18.86 -5.87 -17.43
C ALA A 75 -18.41 -6.98 -18.39
N ALA A 76 -17.80 -6.61 -19.51
CA ALA A 76 -17.28 -7.58 -20.49
C ALA A 76 -16.16 -8.46 -19.92
N ARG A 77 -15.31 -7.93 -19.03
CA ARG A 77 -14.15 -8.63 -18.46
C ARG A 77 -14.49 -9.47 -17.20
N GLN A 78 -15.70 -9.36 -16.68
CA GLN A 78 -16.08 -10.02 -15.42
C GLN A 78 -15.99 -11.56 -15.48
N ALA A 79 -16.28 -12.17 -16.64
CA ALA A 79 -16.17 -13.63 -16.80
C ALA A 79 -14.72 -14.11 -16.72
N GLU A 80 -13.80 -13.39 -17.32
CA GLU A 80 -12.35 -13.67 -17.30
C GLU A 80 -11.80 -13.52 -15.86
N TYR A 81 -12.16 -12.44 -15.16
CA TYR A 81 -11.80 -12.27 -13.74
C TYR A 81 -12.25 -13.46 -12.89
N ARG A 82 -13.50 -13.90 -13.04
CA ARG A 82 -14.03 -15.04 -12.29
C ARG A 82 -13.25 -16.34 -12.59
N ALA A 83 -12.86 -16.55 -13.84
CA ALA A 83 -12.06 -17.71 -14.21
C ALA A 83 -10.67 -17.70 -13.56
N LEU A 84 -9.99 -16.55 -13.55
CA LEU A 84 -8.71 -16.40 -12.86
C LEU A 84 -8.86 -16.64 -11.35
N ARG A 85 -9.90 -16.08 -10.75
CA ARG A 85 -10.19 -16.25 -9.32
C ARG A 85 -10.49 -17.70 -8.95
N GLN A 86 -11.29 -18.41 -9.72
CA GLN A 86 -11.59 -19.82 -9.51
C GLN A 86 -10.33 -20.70 -9.60
N ARG A 87 -9.42 -20.39 -10.53
CA ARG A 87 -8.13 -21.10 -10.64
C ARG A 87 -7.27 -20.88 -9.40
N LEU A 88 -7.20 -19.65 -8.88
CA LEU A 88 -6.46 -19.35 -7.65
C LEU A 88 -7.07 -20.09 -6.45
N ASP A 89 -8.38 -20.00 -6.26
CA ASP A 89 -9.07 -20.62 -5.11
C ASP A 89 -9.06 -22.15 -5.15
N ALA A 90 -8.86 -22.76 -6.32
CA ALA A 90 -8.73 -24.23 -6.48
C ALA A 90 -7.33 -24.75 -6.14
N MET A 91 -6.34 -23.91 -5.89
CA MET A 91 -4.97 -24.35 -5.59
C MET A 91 -4.89 -24.98 -4.20
N ALA A 92 -4.30 -26.18 -4.11
CA ALA A 92 -4.09 -26.92 -2.86
C ALA A 92 -2.76 -26.50 -2.21
N ILE A 93 -2.74 -25.33 -1.57
CA ILE A 93 -1.51 -24.70 -1.06
C ILE A 93 -0.95 -25.27 0.24
N ARG A 94 -1.70 -26.14 0.95
CA ARG A 94 -1.33 -26.60 2.31
C ARG A 94 -0.01 -27.36 2.38
N GLU A 95 0.36 -28.02 1.28
CA GLU A 95 1.61 -28.79 1.18
C GLU A 95 2.80 -27.94 0.68
N TRP A 96 2.58 -26.67 0.38
CA TRP A 96 3.64 -25.75 -0.06
C TRP A 96 4.44 -25.25 1.14
N GLY A 97 5.68 -24.82 0.92
CA GLY A 97 6.44 -24.08 1.91
C GLY A 97 5.76 -22.74 2.29
N ILE A 98 6.13 -22.21 3.44
CA ILE A 98 5.53 -20.95 3.93
C ILE A 98 5.70 -19.82 2.92
N PRO A 99 6.89 -19.59 2.30
CA PRO A 99 7.05 -18.51 1.32
C PRO A 99 6.11 -18.62 0.12
N GLU A 100 5.88 -19.85 -0.39
CA GLU A 100 4.98 -20.08 -1.51
C GLU A 100 3.50 -19.87 -1.11
N GLN A 101 3.13 -20.25 0.12
CA GLN A 101 1.80 -19.96 0.66
C GLN A 101 1.58 -18.44 0.82
N VAL A 102 2.61 -17.72 1.27
CA VAL A 102 2.60 -16.25 1.37
C VAL A 102 2.37 -15.63 0.00
N ASP A 103 3.05 -16.07 -1.04
CA ASP A 103 2.84 -15.59 -2.41
C ASP A 103 1.38 -15.78 -2.87
N TRP A 104 0.77 -16.92 -2.55
CA TRP A 104 -0.65 -17.16 -2.85
C TRP A 104 -1.57 -16.16 -2.15
N HIS A 105 -1.29 -15.85 -0.88
CA HIS A 105 -2.06 -14.85 -0.13
C HIS A 105 -1.91 -13.45 -0.72
N LEU A 106 -0.72 -13.09 -1.21
CA LEU A 106 -0.49 -11.80 -1.89
C LEU A 106 -1.29 -11.68 -3.19
N VAL A 107 -1.23 -12.70 -4.05
CA VAL A 107 -2.02 -12.70 -5.29
C VAL A 107 -3.52 -12.63 -5.00
N ARG A 108 -3.97 -13.35 -3.96
CA ARG A 108 -5.36 -13.32 -3.53
C ARG A 108 -5.78 -11.95 -3.00
N ALA A 109 -4.92 -11.29 -2.23
CA ALA A 109 -5.16 -9.94 -1.72
C ALA A 109 -5.28 -8.92 -2.84
N GLU A 110 -4.43 -8.99 -3.87
CA GLU A 110 -4.57 -8.16 -5.06
C GLU A 110 -5.90 -8.37 -5.81
N MET A 111 -6.30 -9.63 -6.00
CA MET A 111 -7.61 -9.92 -6.62
C MET A 111 -8.78 -9.44 -5.76
N ASN A 112 -8.68 -9.51 -4.43
CA ASN A 112 -9.67 -8.93 -3.52
C ASN A 112 -9.74 -7.40 -3.66
N GLY A 113 -8.59 -6.74 -3.77
CA GLY A 113 -8.51 -5.28 -4.00
C GLY A 113 -9.15 -4.87 -5.32
N TYR A 114 -8.92 -5.63 -6.39
CA TYR A 114 -9.59 -5.43 -7.67
C TYR A 114 -11.12 -5.51 -7.52
N GLU A 115 -11.63 -6.57 -6.90
CA GLU A 115 -13.06 -6.75 -6.69
C GLU A 115 -13.66 -5.63 -5.84
N PHE A 116 -12.97 -5.25 -4.75
CA PHE A 116 -13.40 -4.16 -3.88
C PHE A 116 -13.46 -2.82 -4.63
N ASN A 117 -12.47 -2.51 -5.45
CA ASN A 117 -12.49 -1.31 -6.29
C ASN A 117 -13.66 -1.31 -7.27
N HIS A 118 -14.11 -2.47 -7.76
CA HIS A 118 -15.25 -2.57 -8.69
C HIS A 118 -16.60 -2.51 -7.98
N GLN A 119 -16.69 -3.05 -6.78
CA GLN A 119 -17.97 -3.17 -6.07
C GLN A 119 -18.25 -2.00 -5.11
N VAL A 120 -17.20 -1.50 -4.43
CA VAL A 120 -17.35 -0.57 -3.30
C VAL A 120 -16.66 0.78 -3.56
N LEU A 121 -15.35 0.78 -3.73
CA LEU A 121 -14.57 2.03 -3.79
C LEU A 121 -14.86 2.82 -5.06
N LYS A 122 -14.92 2.16 -6.22
CA LYS A 122 -15.25 2.72 -7.55
C LYS A 122 -14.52 4.04 -7.83
N PRO A 123 -13.18 4.10 -7.76
CA PRO A 123 -12.46 5.37 -7.81
C PRO A 123 -12.73 6.14 -9.10
N TRP A 124 -12.84 5.46 -10.26
CA TRP A 124 -13.16 6.10 -11.55
C TRP A 124 -14.56 6.70 -11.63
N VAL A 125 -15.47 6.37 -10.69
CA VAL A 125 -16.86 6.88 -10.62
C VAL A 125 -17.01 7.95 -9.56
N ARG A 126 -16.30 7.84 -8.43
CA ARG A 126 -16.51 8.65 -7.23
C ARG A 126 -15.43 9.70 -7.00
N ASP A 127 -14.20 9.45 -7.47
CA ASP A 127 -13.02 10.23 -7.11
C ASP A 127 -12.39 10.90 -8.35
N PRO A 128 -12.61 12.20 -8.60
CA PRO A 128 -11.96 12.89 -9.70
C PRO A 128 -10.44 12.90 -9.63
N ALA A 129 -9.83 12.78 -8.44
CA ALA A 129 -8.38 12.67 -8.29
C ALA A 129 -7.80 11.38 -8.87
N PHE A 130 -8.62 10.34 -9.10
CA PHE A 130 -8.23 9.14 -9.84
C PHE A 130 -7.68 9.46 -11.23
N TYR A 131 -8.19 10.53 -11.87
CA TYR A 131 -7.80 10.94 -13.22
C TYR A 131 -6.57 11.86 -13.28
N GLN A 132 -5.93 12.16 -12.13
CA GLN A 132 -4.66 12.88 -12.12
C GLN A 132 -3.57 12.04 -12.79
N SER A 133 -3.03 12.54 -13.91
CA SER A 133 -2.10 11.83 -14.79
C SER A 133 -0.64 12.26 -14.65
N ILE A 134 -0.36 13.39 -14.00
CA ILE A 134 0.99 13.89 -13.79
C ILE A 134 1.39 13.72 -12.34
N ARG A 135 2.57 13.12 -12.12
CA ARG A 135 3.25 13.07 -10.83
C ARG A 135 4.63 13.69 -10.97
N ARG A 136 4.92 14.73 -10.20
CA ARG A 136 6.20 15.44 -10.25
C ARG A 136 7.28 14.71 -9.48
N ASP A 137 6.98 14.34 -8.24
CA ASP A 137 7.92 13.79 -7.28
C ASP A 137 7.63 12.31 -7.03
N ARG A 138 8.67 11.53 -6.79
CA ARG A 138 8.57 10.15 -6.39
C ARG A 138 8.04 10.06 -4.96
N SER A 139 7.11 9.15 -4.71
CA SER A 139 6.68 8.81 -3.36
C SER A 139 7.76 8.00 -2.62
N ASP A 140 7.77 8.06 -1.30
CA ASP A 140 8.61 7.23 -0.44
C ASP A 140 8.03 5.83 -0.18
N VAL A 141 6.86 5.53 -0.76
CA VAL A 141 6.29 4.18 -0.79
C VAL A 141 6.45 3.53 -2.18
N PRO A 142 6.32 2.19 -2.31
CA PRO A 142 6.58 1.49 -3.57
C PRO A 142 5.70 1.87 -4.76
N ALA A 143 4.53 2.46 -4.51
CA ALA A 143 3.59 2.90 -5.55
C ALA A 143 3.09 4.32 -5.27
N HIS A 144 2.11 4.79 -6.04
CA HIS A 144 1.47 6.08 -5.78
C HIS A 144 0.48 5.98 -4.62
N GLU A 145 0.43 7.02 -3.82
CA GLU A 145 -0.61 7.18 -2.80
C GLU A 145 -1.97 7.46 -3.46
N GLY A 146 -2.97 6.76 -2.96
CA GLY A 146 -4.33 6.78 -3.49
C GLY A 146 -4.50 5.91 -4.74
N PRO A 147 -5.75 5.62 -5.13
CA PRO A 147 -6.04 4.93 -6.36
C PRO A 147 -5.60 5.73 -7.58
N THR A 148 -4.88 5.09 -8.49
CA THR A 148 -4.37 5.69 -9.72
C THR A 148 -4.75 4.84 -10.93
N HIS A 149 -4.76 5.46 -12.11
CA HIS A 149 -4.94 4.78 -13.39
C HIS A 149 -3.59 4.33 -14.00
N HIS A 150 -3.64 3.48 -15.01
CA HIS A 150 -2.44 2.87 -15.62
C HIS A 150 -1.68 3.78 -16.61
N ALA A 151 -2.05 5.04 -16.76
CA ALA A 151 -1.39 5.99 -17.68
C ALA A 151 -0.87 7.22 -16.91
N VAL A 152 -0.23 7.01 -15.76
CA VAL A 152 0.41 8.08 -14.99
C VAL A 152 1.77 8.39 -15.60
N THR A 153 2.04 9.68 -15.80
CA THR A 153 3.34 10.21 -16.24
C THR A 153 4.16 10.61 -15.02
N GLU A 154 5.27 9.94 -14.78
CA GLU A 154 6.17 10.13 -13.66
C GLU A 154 7.33 11.05 -14.07
N LEU A 155 7.24 12.35 -13.76
CA LEU A 155 8.22 13.35 -14.24
C LEU A 155 9.63 13.15 -13.67
N TRP A 156 9.78 12.55 -12.50
CA TRP A 156 11.10 12.24 -11.93
C TRP A 156 11.90 11.19 -12.72
N THR A 157 11.25 10.48 -13.65
CA THR A 157 11.91 9.50 -14.53
C THR A 157 12.52 10.12 -15.78
N TYR A 158 12.34 11.43 -15.99
CA TYR A 158 12.87 12.20 -17.11
C TYR A 158 14.05 13.06 -16.69
N GLN A 159 15.03 13.19 -17.59
CA GLN A 159 16.18 14.07 -17.36
C GLN A 159 16.05 15.32 -18.26
N PHE A 160 15.97 16.49 -17.63
CA PHE A 160 15.90 17.76 -18.36
C PHE A 160 17.30 18.37 -18.49
N PRO A 161 17.69 18.87 -19.71
CA PRO A 161 16.91 18.92 -20.94
C PRO A 161 16.72 17.54 -21.58
N LEU A 162 15.50 17.29 -22.11
CA LEU A 162 15.11 16.01 -22.66
C LEU A 162 15.93 15.62 -23.91
N SER A 163 16.42 14.39 -23.96
CA SER A 163 16.94 13.76 -25.18
C SER A 163 15.81 13.55 -26.20
N PRO A 164 16.12 13.36 -27.50
CA PRO A 164 15.10 13.06 -28.52
C PRO A 164 14.24 11.84 -28.19
N ALA A 165 14.80 10.79 -27.58
CA ALA A 165 14.07 9.60 -27.16
C ALA A 165 13.11 9.90 -26.01
N GLU A 166 13.54 10.70 -25.02
CA GLU A 166 12.68 11.11 -23.90
C GLU A 166 11.56 12.04 -24.36
N GLN A 167 11.81 12.89 -25.37
CA GLN A 167 10.75 13.71 -25.97
C GLN A 167 9.64 12.86 -26.60
N GLU A 168 9.99 11.82 -27.36
CA GLU A 168 9.00 10.90 -27.95
C GLU A 168 8.26 10.10 -26.86
N ARG A 169 8.96 9.62 -25.82
CA ARG A 169 8.33 8.96 -24.68
C ARG A 169 7.35 9.89 -23.98
N LEU A 170 7.74 11.13 -23.70
CA LEU A 170 6.86 12.11 -23.04
C LEU A 170 5.65 12.47 -23.90
N ILE A 171 5.81 12.60 -25.24
CA ILE A 171 4.67 12.79 -26.15
C ILE A 171 3.69 11.61 -26.02
N GLN A 172 4.19 10.38 -26.01
CA GLN A 172 3.37 9.18 -25.88
C GLN A 172 2.63 9.17 -24.53
N ASP A 173 3.33 9.42 -23.43
CA ASP A 173 2.75 9.42 -22.09
C ASP A 173 1.66 10.50 -21.95
N LEU A 174 1.93 11.72 -22.40
CA LEU A 174 0.97 12.84 -22.35
C LEU A 174 -0.24 12.61 -23.26
N SER A 175 -0.10 11.82 -24.32
CA SER A 175 -1.19 11.57 -25.27
C SER A 175 -2.40 10.84 -24.66
N ALA A 176 -2.21 10.18 -23.50
CA ALA A 176 -3.29 9.56 -22.75
C ALA A 176 -4.17 10.58 -22.00
N ILE A 177 -3.69 11.79 -21.72
CA ILE A 177 -4.40 12.78 -20.87
C ILE A 177 -5.70 13.26 -21.51
N PRO A 178 -5.74 13.78 -22.76
CA PRO A 178 -6.97 14.31 -23.32
C PRO A 178 -8.12 13.27 -23.39
N PRO A 179 -7.93 12.04 -23.89
CA PRO A 179 -8.99 11.03 -23.87
C PRO A 179 -9.40 10.61 -22.47
N LEU A 180 -8.47 10.57 -21.50
CA LEU A 180 -8.78 10.26 -20.12
C LEU A 180 -9.65 11.33 -19.45
N MET A 181 -9.36 12.61 -19.68
CA MET A 181 -10.18 13.73 -19.17
C MET A 181 -11.60 13.70 -19.78
N ARG A 182 -11.75 13.36 -21.05
CA ARG A 182 -13.07 13.16 -21.68
C ARG A 182 -13.80 11.96 -21.09
N GLN A 183 -13.09 10.87 -20.81
CA GLN A 183 -13.65 9.69 -20.18
C GLN A 183 -14.10 10.00 -18.73
N ALA A 184 -13.32 10.75 -17.97
CA ALA A 184 -13.65 11.21 -16.62
C ALA A 184 -15.02 11.89 -16.55
N ARG A 185 -15.32 12.78 -17.49
CA ARG A 185 -16.62 13.47 -17.56
C ARG A 185 -17.82 12.54 -17.73
N ARG A 186 -17.61 11.38 -18.38
CA ARG A 186 -18.67 10.37 -18.57
C ARG A 186 -18.80 9.46 -17.35
N ASN A 187 -17.67 9.10 -16.75
CA ASN A 187 -17.62 8.10 -15.67
C ASN A 187 -17.96 8.68 -14.29
N LEU A 188 -17.61 9.95 -14.02
CA LEU A 188 -17.78 10.59 -12.71
C LEU A 188 -19.25 10.94 -12.44
N THR A 189 -20.02 9.94 -12.01
CA THR A 189 -21.44 10.04 -11.66
C THR A 189 -21.70 9.96 -10.15
N GLY A 190 -20.67 9.63 -9.36
CA GLY A 190 -20.79 9.46 -7.91
C GLY A 190 -21.13 10.76 -7.17
N ASN A 191 -21.64 10.61 -5.94
CA ASN A 191 -22.07 11.72 -5.08
C ASN A 191 -21.20 11.83 -3.80
N ALA A 192 -19.87 11.64 -3.93
CA ALA A 192 -18.94 11.69 -2.80
C ALA A 192 -18.34 13.10 -2.66
N ARG A 193 -18.96 13.96 -1.86
CA ARG A 193 -18.66 15.40 -1.74
C ARG A 193 -17.16 15.68 -1.54
N GLU A 194 -16.54 15.07 -0.54
CA GLU A 194 -15.14 15.35 -0.17
C GLU A 194 -14.14 14.86 -1.22
N LEU A 195 -14.44 13.73 -1.88
CA LEU A 195 -13.61 13.25 -2.99
C LEU A 195 -13.65 14.22 -4.20
N TRP A 196 -14.78 14.88 -4.45
CA TRP A 196 -14.85 15.90 -5.50
C TRP A 196 -14.07 17.15 -5.16
N ILE A 197 -14.09 17.61 -3.90
CA ILE A 197 -13.27 18.74 -3.43
C ILE A 197 -11.79 18.42 -3.58
N ALA A 198 -11.37 17.22 -3.13
CA ALA A 198 -9.99 16.76 -3.30
C ALA A 198 -9.59 16.67 -4.77
N GLY A 199 -10.46 16.09 -5.60
CA GLY A 199 -10.21 15.88 -7.01
C GLY A 199 -9.99 17.18 -7.80
N ILE A 200 -10.80 18.22 -7.54
CA ILE A 200 -10.59 19.54 -8.14
C ILE A 200 -9.20 20.09 -7.78
N ARG A 201 -8.79 19.97 -6.52
CA ARG A 201 -7.45 20.39 -6.08
C ARG A 201 -6.34 19.63 -6.81
N ASN A 202 -6.47 18.29 -6.92
CA ASN A 202 -5.49 17.47 -7.58
C ASN A 202 -5.36 17.76 -9.08
N LEU A 203 -6.47 18.02 -9.77
CA LEU A 203 -6.44 18.40 -11.19
C LEU A 203 -5.90 19.82 -11.41
N ARG A 204 -6.14 20.76 -10.48
CA ARG A 204 -5.47 22.07 -10.50
C ARG A 204 -3.96 21.94 -10.31
N ALA A 205 -3.49 21.02 -9.45
CA ALA A 205 -2.07 20.72 -9.32
C ALA A 205 -1.50 20.13 -10.63
N GLN A 206 -2.18 19.18 -11.26
CA GLN A 206 -1.81 18.69 -12.60
C GLN A 206 -1.72 19.82 -13.63
N ARG A 207 -2.68 20.76 -13.61
CA ARG A 207 -2.66 21.89 -14.54
C ARG A 207 -1.43 22.78 -14.33
N ALA A 208 -1.05 23.03 -13.07
CA ALA A 208 0.16 23.77 -12.73
C ALA A 208 1.45 23.02 -13.14
N ASP A 209 1.47 21.68 -13.00
CA ASP A 209 2.60 20.84 -13.43
C ASP A 209 2.76 20.86 -14.95
N LEU A 210 1.65 20.82 -15.71
CA LEU A 210 1.68 20.99 -17.17
C LEU A 210 2.22 22.38 -17.57
N ASP A 211 1.88 23.45 -16.84
CA ASP A 211 2.43 24.78 -17.08
C ASP A 211 3.94 24.84 -16.83
N ALA A 212 4.39 24.25 -15.73
CA ALA A 212 5.82 24.18 -15.41
C ALA A 212 6.59 23.38 -16.47
N LEU A 213 5.99 22.32 -17.01
CA LEU A 213 6.60 21.46 -18.01
C LEU A 213 6.80 22.19 -19.35
N VAL A 214 5.88 23.08 -19.76
CA VAL A 214 6.03 23.90 -20.98
C VAL A 214 7.35 24.67 -20.98
N ALA A 215 7.78 25.21 -19.82
CA ALA A 215 9.02 25.96 -19.71
C ALA A 215 10.29 25.06 -19.79
N GLN A 216 10.16 23.76 -19.58
CA GLN A 216 11.28 22.82 -19.48
C GLN A 216 11.55 22.04 -20.77
N VAL A 217 10.52 21.82 -21.62
CA VAL A 217 10.60 20.90 -22.76
C VAL A 217 11.28 21.45 -24.01
N GLY A 218 11.57 22.74 -24.08
CA GLY A 218 12.21 23.38 -25.24
C GLY A 218 11.29 23.46 -26.49
N PRO A 219 11.86 23.77 -27.68
CA PRO A 219 11.09 24.14 -28.87
C PRO A 219 10.71 22.92 -29.74
N ASN A 220 10.09 21.89 -29.19
CA ASN A 220 9.56 20.76 -29.97
C ASN A 220 8.06 20.99 -30.29
N PRO A 221 7.66 21.25 -31.57
CA PRO A 221 6.28 21.59 -31.90
C PRO A 221 5.26 20.47 -31.55
N ARG A 222 5.63 19.18 -31.68
CA ARG A 222 4.74 18.06 -31.32
C ARG A 222 4.52 17.99 -29.82
N LEU A 223 5.58 18.16 -29.05
CA LEU A 223 5.50 18.14 -27.59
C LEU A 223 4.72 19.35 -27.07
N GLN A 224 4.93 20.53 -27.65
CA GLN A 224 4.13 21.72 -27.30
C GLN A 224 2.65 21.55 -27.65
N ALA A 225 2.33 20.92 -28.80
CA ALA A 225 0.95 20.68 -29.18
C ALA A 225 0.23 19.74 -28.19
N ILE A 226 0.84 18.60 -27.81
CA ILE A 226 0.21 17.67 -26.88
C ILE A 226 0.12 18.26 -25.46
N LEU A 227 1.07 19.10 -25.05
CA LEU A 227 0.97 19.85 -23.79
C LEU A 227 -0.23 20.80 -23.81
N ALA A 228 -0.40 21.56 -24.88
CA ALA A 228 -1.56 22.48 -25.02
C ALA A 228 -2.90 21.71 -25.00
N GLU A 229 -2.98 20.57 -25.71
CA GLU A 229 -4.18 19.72 -25.68
C GLU A 229 -4.44 19.14 -24.28
N SER A 230 -3.40 18.71 -23.56
CA SER A 230 -3.51 18.19 -22.18
C SER A 230 -3.93 19.28 -21.19
N GLN A 231 -3.40 20.50 -21.34
CA GLN A 231 -3.80 21.68 -20.57
C GLN A 231 -5.28 22.00 -20.79
N GLN A 232 -5.70 22.10 -22.06
CA GLN A 232 -7.09 22.39 -22.41
C GLN A 232 -8.05 21.33 -21.86
N ALA A 233 -7.75 20.05 -22.05
CA ALA A 233 -8.60 18.95 -21.56
C ALA A 233 -8.70 18.95 -20.02
N THR A 234 -7.60 19.28 -19.33
CA THR A 234 -7.59 19.43 -17.87
C THR A 234 -8.43 20.60 -17.41
N ASP A 235 -8.31 21.77 -18.07
CA ASP A 235 -9.09 22.98 -17.76
C ASP A 235 -10.60 22.76 -18.00
N GLU A 236 -10.96 22.08 -19.08
CA GLU A 236 -12.36 21.73 -19.38
C GLU A 236 -12.95 20.80 -18.31
N LEU A 237 -12.17 19.82 -17.83
CA LEU A 237 -12.61 18.93 -16.76
C LEU A 237 -12.73 19.68 -15.43
N ILE A 238 -11.77 20.52 -15.06
CA ILE A 238 -11.84 21.35 -13.83
C ILE A 238 -13.09 22.21 -13.85
N THR A 239 -13.33 22.93 -14.95
CA THR A 239 -14.51 23.81 -15.09
C THR A 239 -15.81 23.03 -14.89
N TRP A 240 -15.91 21.84 -15.48
CA TRP A 240 -17.08 20.99 -15.31
C TRP A 240 -17.22 20.47 -13.87
N LEU A 241 -16.12 20.05 -13.23
CA LEU A 241 -16.15 19.57 -11.85
C LEU A 241 -16.58 20.69 -10.89
N GLU A 242 -16.11 21.91 -11.09
CA GLU A 242 -16.48 23.06 -10.26
C GLU A 242 -17.97 23.41 -10.39
N ALA A 243 -18.54 23.26 -11.58
CA ALA A 243 -19.97 23.46 -11.81
C ALA A 243 -20.84 22.35 -11.19
N GLU A 244 -20.35 21.11 -11.12
CA GLU A 244 -21.07 19.95 -10.57
C GLU A 244 -20.85 19.78 -9.04
N ALA A 245 -19.69 20.18 -8.50
CA ALA A 245 -19.32 19.99 -7.09
C ALA A 245 -20.37 20.50 -6.08
N PRO A 246 -21.04 21.66 -6.29
CA PRO A 246 -22.09 22.13 -5.37
C PRO A 246 -23.30 21.21 -5.26
N LYS A 247 -23.48 20.30 -6.22
CA LYS A 247 -24.57 19.29 -6.21
C LYS A 247 -24.20 18.01 -5.48
N LYS A 248 -22.94 17.88 -5.03
CA LYS A 248 -22.43 16.70 -4.36
C LYS A 248 -22.52 16.88 -2.86
N ASP A 249 -23.37 16.11 -2.22
CA ASP A 249 -23.67 16.16 -0.79
C ASP A 249 -23.58 14.80 -0.08
N GLY A 250 -23.30 13.74 -0.84
CA GLY A 250 -23.25 12.36 -0.32
C GLY A 250 -21.96 12.06 0.46
N PRO A 251 -21.99 10.95 1.21
CA PRO A 251 -20.87 10.52 2.03
C PRO A 251 -19.68 10.09 1.17
N SER A 252 -18.48 10.37 1.64
CA SER A 252 -17.23 9.99 0.95
C SER A 252 -16.57 8.76 1.57
N GLY A 253 -16.86 8.44 2.83
CA GLY A 253 -16.44 7.19 3.47
C GLY A 253 -17.15 5.96 2.90
N ILE A 254 -16.58 4.79 3.16
CA ILE A 254 -17.06 3.49 2.66
C ILE A 254 -17.90 2.69 3.68
N GLY A 255 -18.04 3.22 4.91
CA GLY A 255 -18.71 2.54 6.03
C GLY A 255 -17.77 1.56 6.76
N LYS A 256 -18.09 1.25 8.02
CA LYS A 256 -17.26 0.43 8.91
C LYS A 256 -17.09 -1.00 8.41
N GLU A 257 -18.16 -1.61 7.94
CA GLU A 257 -18.17 -3.01 7.47
C GLU A 257 -17.27 -3.18 6.25
N ASN A 258 -17.40 -2.29 5.25
CA ASN A 258 -16.55 -2.30 4.07
C ASN A 258 -15.10 -1.98 4.42
N TYR A 259 -14.87 -1.04 5.35
CA TYR A 259 -13.54 -0.72 5.83
C TYR A 259 -12.89 -1.93 6.49
N THR A 260 -13.58 -2.59 7.43
CA THR A 260 -13.08 -3.80 8.10
C THR A 260 -12.79 -4.92 7.09
N TRP A 261 -13.70 -5.14 6.13
CA TRP A 261 -13.48 -6.14 5.09
C TRP A 261 -12.22 -5.84 4.27
N TYR A 262 -12.04 -4.57 3.86
CA TYR A 262 -10.89 -4.15 3.09
C TYR A 262 -9.58 -4.35 3.87
N GLN A 263 -9.54 -3.94 5.13
CA GLN A 263 -8.38 -4.17 5.98
C GLN A 263 -8.04 -5.65 6.13
N GLN A 264 -9.05 -6.49 6.36
CA GLN A 264 -8.83 -7.92 6.58
C GLN A 264 -8.54 -8.71 5.29
N GLN A 265 -9.18 -8.38 4.18
CA GLN A 265 -9.12 -9.19 2.97
C GLN A 265 -8.15 -8.65 1.91
N VAL A 266 -7.77 -7.38 1.97
CA VAL A 266 -6.84 -6.72 1.04
C VAL A 266 -5.52 -6.41 1.74
N HIS A 267 -5.53 -5.65 2.84
CA HIS A 267 -4.32 -5.28 3.59
C HIS A 267 -3.83 -6.38 4.55
N LEU A 268 -4.61 -7.44 4.72
CA LEU A 268 -4.33 -8.57 5.60
C LEU A 268 -4.01 -8.15 7.05
N LEU A 269 -4.69 -7.10 7.50
CA LEU A 269 -4.64 -6.61 8.88
C LEU A 269 -5.70 -7.34 9.71
N PRO A 270 -5.33 -8.13 10.74
CA PRO A 270 -6.26 -8.94 11.52
C PRO A 270 -6.99 -8.11 12.59
N MET A 271 -7.60 -6.99 12.17
CA MET A 271 -8.34 -6.07 13.04
C MET A 271 -9.66 -5.65 12.41
N THR A 272 -10.62 -5.33 13.24
CA THR A 272 -11.85 -4.62 12.88
C THR A 272 -11.66 -3.11 13.02
N TRP A 273 -12.58 -2.33 12.47
CA TRP A 273 -12.60 -0.88 12.63
C TRP A 273 -12.59 -0.46 14.11
N GLU A 274 -13.35 -1.16 14.96
CA GLU A 274 -13.44 -0.89 16.40
C GLU A 274 -12.11 -1.20 17.12
N GLU A 275 -11.43 -2.26 16.74
CA GLU A 275 -10.12 -2.63 17.32
C GLU A 275 -9.04 -1.62 16.90
N GLU A 276 -9.07 -1.13 15.66
CA GLU A 276 -8.17 -0.05 15.24
C GLU A 276 -8.43 1.24 16.02
N VAL A 277 -9.70 1.63 16.23
CA VAL A 277 -10.04 2.80 17.08
C VAL A 277 -9.49 2.64 18.50
N GLN A 278 -9.60 1.47 19.12
CA GLN A 278 -9.08 1.24 20.46
C GLN A 278 -7.55 1.32 20.50
N LEU A 279 -6.88 0.72 19.52
CA LEU A 279 -5.43 0.77 19.40
C LEU A 279 -4.93 2.20 19.25
N LEU A 280 -5.52 2.96 18.30
CA LEU A 280 -5.08 4.33 18.03
C LEU A 280 -5.33 5.27 19.22
N LYS A 281 -6.44 5.13 19.93
CA LYS A 281 -6.68 5.89 21.18
C LYS A 281 -5.63 5.58 22.23
N ARG A 282 -5.33 4.31 22.44
CA ARG A 282 -4.29 3.89 23.40
C ARG A 282 -2.93 4.46 23.01
N GLU A 283 -2.55 4.42 21.74
CA GLU A 283 -1.27 4.96 21.26
C GLU A 283 -1.21 6.48 21.37
N LEU A 284 -2.32 7.17 21.10
CA LEU A 284 -2.43 8.62 21.29
C LEU A 284 -2.20 9.02 22.75
N ASP A 285 -2.90 8.36 23.68
CA ASP A 285 -2.76 8.62 25.13
C ASP A 285 -1.34 8.28 25.61
N ARG A 286 -0.76 7.18 25.11
CA ARG A 286 0.61 6.79 25.41
C ARG A 286 1.62 7.85 24.92
N ALA A 287 1.45 8.33 23.70
CA ALA A 287 2.34 9.34 23.14
C ALA A 287 2.29 10.66 23.92
N TRP A 288 1.09 11.15 24.28
CA TRP A 288 0.93 12.35 25.08
C TRP A 288 1.54 12.21 26.49
N SER A 289 1.30 11.09 27.18
CA SER A 289 1.88 10.84 28.50
C SER A 289 3.40 10.69 28.44
N SER A 290 3.92 9.97 27.45
CA SER A 290 5.36 9.79 27.26
C SER A 290 6.05 11.11 26.92
N LEU A 291 5.46 11.93 26.04
CA LEU A 291 5.95 13.28 25.77
C LEU A 291 6.08 14.09 27.06
N ARG A 292 5.06 14.08 27.90
CA ARG A 292 5.09 14.83 29.17
C ARG A 292 6.19 14.34 30.12
N LEU A 293 6.45 13.02 30.15
CA LEU A 293 7.54 12.44 30.94
C LEU A 293 8.92 12.83 30.40
N GLU A 294 9.11 12.82 29.06
CA GLU A 294 10.37 13.29 28.45
C GLU A 294 10.58 14.80 28.70
N GLU A 295 9.56 15.63 28.57
CA GLU A 295 9.64 17.07 28.90
C GLU A 295 10.05 17.30 30.37
N GLN A 296 9.52 16.51 31.30
CA GLN A 296 9.90 16.57 32.73
C GLN A 296 11.35 16.15 32.92
N ARG A 297 11.79 15.07 32.25
CA ARG A 297 13.19 14.61 32.28
C ARG A 297 14.13 15.69 31.78
N ASN A 298 13.75 16.34 30.67
CA ASN A 298 14.57 17.31 29.96
C ASN A 298 14.40 18.76 30.44
N ARG A 299 13.60 19.03 31.49
CA ARG A 299 13.22 20.38 31.92
C ARG A 299 14.38 21.34 32.22
N ARG A 300 15.57 20.80 32.51
CA ARG A 300 16.79 21.58 32.80
C ARG A 300 17.70 21.74 31.59
N LEU A 301 17.44 21.03 30.49
CA LEU A 301 18.20 21.12 29.27
C LEU A 301 17.72 22.33 28.43
N PRO A 302 18.62 22.98 27.66
CA PRO A 302 18.20 24.05 26.76
C PRO A 302 17.20 23.51 25.72
N PRO A 303 16.28 24.34 25.22
CA PRO A 303 15.38 23.95 24.15
C PRO A 303 16.14 23.70 22.85
N LEU A 304 15.58 22.86 21.97
CA LEU A 304 16.06 22.73 20.61
C LEU A 304 15.86 24.05 19.87
N MET A 305 16.87 24.47 19.14
CA MET A 305 16.85 25.70 18.33
C MET A 305 16.67 25.35 16.85
N ALA A 306 15.64 25.92 16.23
CA ALA A 306 15.41 25.69 14.82
C ALA A 306 16.51 26.30 13.96
N ALA A 307 16.86 25.66 12.86
CA ALA A 307 17.77 26.21 11.86
C ALA A 307 17.19 27.54 11.32
N ALA A 308 17.99 28.60 11.38
CA ALA A 308 17.58 29.94 11.00
C ALA A 308 17.99 30.33 9.56
N THR A 309 18.90 29.58 8.95
CA THR A 309 19.42 29.83 7.60
C THR A 309 19.55 28.53 6.82
N PRO A 310 19.60 28.59 5.46
CA PRO A 310 19.88 27.41 4.63
C PRO A 310 21.14 26.65 5.07
N ALA A 311 22.26 27.34 5.23
CA ALA A 311 23.51 26.72 5.63
C ALA A 311 23.43 26.03 7.02
N ALA A 312 22.65 26.60 7.95
CA ALA A 312 22.45 25.98 9.26
C ALA A 312 21.56 24.74 9.17
N TYR A 313 20.59 24.71 8.26
CA TYR A 313 19.77 23.54 7.99
C TYR A 313 20.59 22.43 7.36
N ASP A 314 21.34 22.74 6.29
CA ASP A 314 22.16 21.79 5.56
C ASP A 314 23.20 21.11 6.48
N ALA A 315 23.85 21.90 7.35
CA ALA A 315 24.80 21.36 8.33
C ALA A 315 24.12 20.43 9.35
N LYS A 316 22.93 20.77 9.84
CA LYS A 316 22.16 19.89 10.73
C LYS A 316 21.72 18.59 10.04
N ALA A 317 21.24 18.69 8.81
CA ALA A 317 20.77 17.56 8.02
C ALA A 317 21.91 16.58 7.72
N ASP A 318 23.08 17.09 7.29
CA ASP A 318 24.28 16.28 7.05
C ASP A 318 24.76 15.58 8.34
N GLN A 319 24.82 16.32 9.45
CA GLN A 319 25.19 15.76 10.75
C GLN A 319 24.21 14.66 11.21
N ALA A 320 22.91 14.89 11.04
CA ALA A 320 21.89 13.93 11.41
C ALA A 320 21.96 12.64 10.57
N ALA A 321 22.15 12.77 9.25
CA ALA A 321 22.34 11.62 8.36
C ALA A 321 23.59 10.82 8.72
N THR A 322 24.71 11.50 8.95
CA THR A 322 25.97 10.87 9.39
C THR A 322 25.79 10.13 10.72
N ARG A 323 25.14 10.76 11.69
CA ARG A 323 24.85 10.17 13.00
C ARG A 323 23.95 8.95 12.88
N PHE A 324 22.92 9.02 12.07
CA PHE A 324 22.01 7.89 11.84
C PHE A 324 22.74 6.68 11.25
N MET A 325 23.53 6.88 10.19
CA MET A 325 24.31 5.81 9.57
C MET A 325 25.37 5.23 10.51
N THR A 326 26.00 6.08 11.33
CA THR A 326 26.98 5.66 12.36
C THR A 326 26.30 4.80 13.42
N PHE A 327 25.13 5.23 13.93
CA PHE A 327 24.34 4.47 14.90
C PHE A 327 23.96 3.10 14.37
N LEU A 328 23.42 3.01 13.16
CA LEU A 328 23.03 1.73 12.54
C LEU A 328 24.21 0.76 12.44
N ARG A 329 25.41 1.28 12.17
CA ARG A 329 26.65 0.51 12.06
C ARG A 329 27.17 0.07 13.42
N GLU A 330 27.34 1.01 14.37
CA GLU A 330 27.95 0.76 15.67
C GLU A 330 27.08 -0.09 16.60
N GLN A 331 25.75 0.08 16.52
CA GLN A 331 24.79 -0.72 17.29
C GLN A 331 24.38 -2.01 16.56
N GLU A 332 25.00 -2.30 15.42
CA GLU A 332 24.70 -3.51 14.64
C GLU A 332 23.20 -3.75 14.42
N ILE A 333 22.45 -2.67 14.07
CA ILE A 333 20.99 -2.71 13.94
C ILE A 333 20.57 -3.52 12.71
N LEU A 334 21.23 -3.34 11.58
CA LEU A 334 21.01 -4.05 10.33
C LEU A 334 22.27 -4.12 9.49
N THR A 335 22.34 -5.00 8.53
CA THR A 335 23.43 -5.07 7.56
C THR A 335 23.33 -3.87 6.61
N LEU A 336 24.38 -3.02 6.61
CA LEU A 336 24.45 -1.82 5.78
C LEU A 336 25.04 -2.14 4.41
N ALA A 337 24.20 -2.11 3.37
CA ALA A 337 24.65 -2.08 1.99
C ALA A 337 25.11 -0.66 1.59
N ASP A 338 26.03 -0.58 0.65
CA ASP A 338 26.67 0.68 0.20
C ASP A 338 25.72 1.67 -0.48
N TYR A 339 24.57 1.20 -0.96
CA TYR A 339 23.53 2.03 -1.58
C TYR A 339 22.58 2.71 -0.56
N LEU A 340 22.54 2.29 0.71
CA LEU A 340 21.58 2.80 1.69
C LEU A 340 21.84 4.26 2.08
N GLU A 341 23.12 4.61 2.39
CA GLU A 341 23.45 5.99 2.73
C GLU A 341 23.21 6.96 1.57
N PRO A 342 23.60 6.66 0.31
CA PRO A 342 23.21 7.47 -0.84
C PRO A 342 21.69 7.65 -0.99
N ALA A 343 20.90 6.60 -0.77
CA ALA A 343 19.43 6.67 -0.83
C ALA A 343 18.87 7.66 0.21
N LEU A 344 19.34 7.62 1.45
CA LEU A 344 18.96 8.59 2.48
C LEU A 344 19.37 10.02 2.11
N ARG A 345 20.61 10.22 1.65
CA ARG A 345 21.16 11.56 1.41
C ARG A 345 20.52 12.31 0.25
N GLN A 346 19.81 11.62 -0.65
CA GLN A 346 19.04 12.26 -1.70
C GLN A 346 17.77 12.96 -1.17
N HIS A 347 17.35 12.68 0.07
CA HIS A 347 16.06 13.10 0.62
C HIS A 347 16.18 13.93 1.92
N LEU A 348 17.32 14.54 2.20
CA LEU A 348 17.53 15.32 3.43
C LEU A 348 16.64 16.59 3.53
N GLY A 349 15.92 16.93 2.47
CA GLY A 349 15.09 18.12 2.41
C GLY A 349 15.90 19.40 2.24
N GLN A 350 15.26 20.54 2.48
CA GLN A 350 15.87 21.87 2.33
C GLN A 350 15.32 22.83 3.37
N PHE A 351 16.02 23.96 3.55
CA PHE A 351 15.55 25.03 4.44
C PHE A 351 14.21 25.60 3.98
N VAL A 352 13.31 25.77 4.93
CA VAL A 352 12.02 26.45 4.75
C VAL A 352 11.91 27.58 5.78
N PRO A 353 11.53 28.81 5.38
CA PRO A 353 11.26 29.90 6.30
C PRO A 353 10.20 29.54 7.35
N ALA A 354 10.32 30.07 8.57
CA ALA A 354 9.53 29.62 9.72
C ALA A 354 8.01 29.71 9.49
N GLU A 355 7.56 30.76 8.82
CA GLU A 355 6.15 31.06 8.51
C GLU A 355 5.55 30.13 7.45
N ARG A 356 6.37 29.34 6.76
CA ARG A 356 5.95 28.43 5.69
C ARG A 356 6.11 26.95 6.07
N ARG A 357 6.61 26.67 7.28
CA ARG A 357 6.88 25.29 7.73
C ARG A 357 5.61 24.54 8.03
N ASN A 358 5.44 23.41 7.40
CA ASN A 358 4.44 22.42 7.81
C ASN A 358 4.91 21.63 9.06
N PHE A 359 4.07 20.71 9.53
CA PHE A 359 4.34 19.88 10.71
C PHE A 359 5.73 19.20 10.65
N PHE A 360 6.05 18.51 9.57
CA PHE A 360 7.32 17.79 9.43
C PHE A 360 8.50 18.73 9.34
N GLN A 361 8.34 19.84 8.66
CA GLN A 361 9.38 20.86 8.51
C GLN A 361 9.67 21.57 9.85
N ILE A 362 8.68 21.77 10.71
CA ILE A 362 8.91 22.28 12.08
C ILE A 362 9.85 21.35 12.82
N GLY A 363 9.54 20.03 12.85
CA GLY A 363 10.37 19.01 13.48
C GLY A 363 11.78 18.95 12.90
N ALA A 364 11.90 18.87 11.56
CA ALA A 364 13.18 18.77 10.87
C ALA A 364 14.09 20.00 11.07
N HIS A 365 13.53 21.21 11.23
CA HIS A 365 14.36 22.39 11.53
C HIS A 365 14.84 22.44 12.98
N LEU A 366 14.11 21.83 13.91
CA LEU A 366 14.55 21.66 15.31
C LEU A 366 15.65 20.60 15.41
N ASP A 367 15.35 19.38 14.96
CA ASP A 367 16.29 18.27 14.79
C ASP A 367 15.76 17.35 13.68
N PRO A 368 16.47 17.21 12.55
CA PRO A 368 16.00 16.36 11.46
C PRO A 368 16.12 14.85 11.73
N LEU A 369 16.93 14.44 12.72
CA LEU A 369 17.23 13.03 12.98
C LEU A 369 15.99 12.16 13.24
N PRO A 370 14.95 12.59 14.03
CA PRO A 370 13.72 11.82 14.17
C PRO A 370 12.98 11.57 12.85
N LEU A 371 12.95 12.57 11.96
CA LEU A 371 12.34 12.39 10.64
C LEU A 371 13.19 11.46 9.76
N PHE A 372 14.52 11.52 9.86
CA PHE A 372 15.40 10.67 9.06
C PHE A 372 15.33 9.19 9.44
N THR A 373 14.92 8.85 10.66
CA THR A 373 14.62 7.45 10.98
C THR A 373 13.40 6.95 10.22
N HIS A 374 12.39 7.79 9.99
CA HIS A 374 11.24 7.47 9.15
C HIS A 374 11.64 7.24 7.68
N PHE A 375 12.72 7.86 7.21
CA PHE A 375 13.28 7.65 5.88
C PHE A 375 13.87 6.25 5.65
N TYR A 376 13.59 5.31 6.56
CA TYR A 376 13.73 3.87 6.33
C TYR A 376 13.02 3.42 5.04
N HIS A 377 11.97 4.12 4.62
CA HIS A 377 11.32 3.97 3.32
C HIS A 377 12.32 3.97 2.15
N TRP A 378 13.26 4.92 2.13
CA TRP A 378 14.25 5.00 1.05
C TRP A 378 15.24 3.84 1.06
N PHE A 379 15.48 3.24 2.22
CA PHE A 379 16.25 2.00 2.31
C PHE A 379 15.48 0.83 1.69
N GLU A 380 14.18 0.73 1.94
CA GLU A 380 13.32 -0.31 1.37
C GLU A 380 13.24 -0.18 -0.16
N LEU A 381 12.97 1.02 -0.67
CA LEU A 381 12.91 1.27 -2.11
C LEU A 381 14.24 0.98 -2.80
N ALA A 382 15.37 1.41 -2.22
CA ALA A 382 16.69 1.13 -2.75
C ALA A 382 17.00 -0.38 -2.75
N ARG A 383 16.55 -1.11 -1.72
CA ARG A 383 16.71 -2.58 -1.65
C ARG A 383 15.89 -3.27 -2.70
N MET A 384 14.61 -2.93 -2.86
CA MET A 384 13.74 -3.48 -3.93
C MET A 384 14.36 -3.33 -5.32
N GLU A 385 15.05 -2.20 -5.57
CA GLU A 385 15.73 -1.94 -6.85
C GLU A 385 17.04 -2.72 -7.01
N ARG A 386 17.83 -2.87 -5.94
CA ARG A 386 19.18 -3.43 -5.99
C ARG A 386 19.25 -4.92 -5.69
N GLU A 387 18.33 -5.40 -4.88
CA GLU A 387 18.26 -6.77 -4.39
C GLU A 387 16.83 -7.33 -4.57
N PRO A 388 16.31 -7.41 -5.82
CA PRO A 388 14.93 -7.84 -6.05
C PRO A 388 14.68 -9.25 -5.51
N HIS A 389 13.53 -9.44 -4.88
CA HIS A 389 13.14 -10.73 -4.28
C HIS A 389 13.11 -11.85 -5.34
N PRO A 390 13.50 -13.11 -5.00
CA PRO A 390 13.49 -14.23 -5.94
C PRO A 390 12.10 -14.56 -6.51
N SER A 391 11.03 -14.39 -5.70
CA SER A 391 9.67 -14.58 -6.19
C SER A 391 9.21 -13.40 -7.05
N PRO A 392 8.76 -13.65 -8.30
CA PRO A 392 8.20 -12.61 -9.18
C PRO A 392 6.99 -11.88 -8.57
N VAL A 393 6.28 -12.50 -7.63
CA VAL A 393 5.13 -11.89 -6.95
C VAL A 393 5.56 -10.67 -6.11
N ARG A 394 6.81 -10.67 -5.60
CA ARG A 394 7.33 -9.65 -4.68
C ARG A 394 8.35 -8.69 -5.33
N GLN A 395 8.73 -8.89 -6.61
CA GLN A 395 9.77 -8.10 -7.30
C GLN A 395 9.39 -6.64 -7.58
N GLY A 396 8.17 -6.24 -7.33
CA GLY A 396 7.69 -4.88 -7.57
C GLY A 396 6.58 -4.49 -6.62
N ALA A 397 6.08 -3.28 -6.77
CA ALA A 397 4.97 -2.81 -5.95
C ALA A 397 3.75 -3.73 -6.07
N LEU A 398 3.25 -4.16 -4.93
CA LEU A 398 1.99 -4.88 -4.83
C LEU A 398 0.83 -3.93 -5.16
N LEU A 399 -0.18 -4.41 -5.88
CA LEU A 399 -1.35 -3.62 -6.23
C LEU A 399 -2.18 -3.25 -5.00
N TYR A 400 -3.00 -2.20 -5.13
CA TYR A 400 -3.94 -1.74 -4.09
C TYR A 400 -3.27 -1.35 -2.77
N ASN A 401 -1.97 -1.01 -2.83
CA ASN A 401 -1.16 -0.55 -1.70
C ASN A 401 -1.21 -1.52 -0.48
N ILE A 402 -1.31 -2.83 -0.76
CA ILE A 402 -1.40 -3.85 0.30
C ILE A 402 -0.15 -3.94 1.17
N PHE A 403 0.92 -3.25 0.80
CA PHE A 403 2.17 -3.09 1.53
C PHE A 403 2.09 -2.04 2.67
N ASP A 404 1.04 -1.22 2.78
CA ASP A 404 0.99 -0.05 3.68
C ASP A 404 1.41 -0.36 5.12
N THR A 405 0.92 -1.45 5.71
CA THR A 405 1.29 -1.82 7.09
C THR A 405 2.79 -2.12 7.21
N ARG A 406 3.43 -2.61 6.16
CA ARG A 406 4.87 -2.88 6.14
C ARG A 406 5.67 -1.59 5.99
N ASN A 407 5.38 -0.77 5.00
CA ASN A 407 6.14 0.43 4.73
C ASN A 407 5.95 1.48 5.83
N GLU A 408 4.73 1.95 6.06
CA GLU A 408 4.44 2.98 7.05
C GLU A 408 4.63 2.49 8.48
N GLY A 409 4.25 1.23 8.73
CA GLY A 409 4.42 0.62 10.04
C GLY A 409 5.86 0.43 10.44
N THR A 410 6.75 0.01 9.50
CA THR A 410 8.17 -0.11 9.78
C THR A 410 8.80 1.25 9.99
N ALA A 411 8.57 2.21 9.09
CA ALA A 411 9.12 3.54 9.21
C ALA A 411 8.72 4.23 10.53
N THR A 412 7.47 4.07 10.95
CA THR A 412 6.99 4.58 12.25
C THR A 412 7.54 3.79 13.43
N GLY A 413 7.63 2.46 13.30
CA GLY A 413 8.12 1.59 14.37
C GLY A 413 9.59 1.83 14.68
N VAL A 414 10.42 2.01 13.67
CA VAL A 414 11.86 2.25 13.86
C VAL A 414 12.17 3.59 14.52
N GLU A 415 11.31 4.61 14.38
CA GLU A 415 11.47 5.88 15.11
C GLU A 415 11.52 5.65 16.63
N GLU A 416 10.62 4.83 17.15
CA GLU A 416 10.58 4.50 18.58
C GLU A 416 11.62 3.42 18.94
N MET A 417 11.78 2.39 18.13
CA MET A 417 12.74 1.31 18.36
C MET A 417 14.17 1.85 18.46
N PHE A 418 14.57 2.71 17.53
CA PHE A 418 15.93 3.29 17.55
C PHE A 418 16.09 4.29 18.68
N MET A 419 15.02 4.99 19.08
CA MET A 419 15.03 5.80 20.29
C MET A 419 15.34 4.96 21.53
N HIS A 420 14.74 3.78 21.66
CA HIS A 420 15.00 2.86 22.76
C HIS A 420 16.37 2.18 22.67
N ALA A 421 16.89 1.99 21.46
CA ALA A 421 18.23 1.45 21.22
C ALA A 421 19.37 2.48 21.44
N GLY A 422 19.07 3.72 21.86
CA GLY A 422 20.06 4.71 22.27
C GLY A 422 20.41 5.78 21.24
N LEU A 423 19.71 5.87 20.10
CA LEU A 423 20.01 6.86 19.04
C LEU A 423 20.04 8.31 19.56
N TYR A 424 19.29 8.64 20.61
CA TYR A 424 19.16 10.01 21.14
C TYR A 424 19.77 10.19 22.52
N ASP A 425 20.72 9.33 22.98
CA ASP A 425 21.28 9.41 24.33
C ASP A 425 22.06 10.70 24.57
N ASP A 426 22.71 11.24 23.54
CA ASP A 426 23.40 12.54 23.57
C ASP A 426 22.52 13.73 23.16
N SER A 427 21.28 13.51 22.67
CA SER A 427 20.30 14.53 22.31
C SER A 427 18.91 14.22 22.86
N PRO A 428 18.72 14.12 24.17
CA PRO A 428 17.49 13.57 24.77
C PRO A 428 16.23 14.37 24.44
N ARG A 429 16.31 15.66 24.05
CA ARG A 429 15.15 16.43 23.59
C ARG A 429 14.61 15.97 22.23
N SER A 430 15.40 15.28 21.42
CA SER A 430 14.95 14.70 20.15
C SER A 430 13.90 13.59 20.37
N ARG A 431 13.92 12.93 21.54
CA ARG A 431 12.90 11.96 21.96
C ARG A 431 11.51 12.59 22.08
N GLU A 432 11.43 13.89 22.44
CA GLU A 432 10.17 14.63 22.47
C GLU A 432 9.54 14.72 21.08
N ILE A 433 10.35 14.88 20.03
CA ILE A 433 9.88 14.93 18.63
C ILE A 433 9.29 13.58 18.22
N VAL A 434 9.92 12.47 18.58
CA VAL A 434 9.40 11.12 18.29
C VAL A 434 7.99 10.96 18.86
N TRP A 435 7.77 11.33 20.13
CA TRP A 435 6.45 11.24 20.74
C TRP A 435 5.42 12.18 20.12
N ILE A 436 5.83 13.37 19.64
CA ILE A 436 4.96 14.29 18.91
C ILE A 436 4.53 13.66 17.57
N MET A 437 5.47 13.02 16.85
CA MET A 437 5.17 12.35 15.58
C MET A 437 4.22 11.16 15.76
N ILE A 438 4.41 10.33 16.80
CA ILE A 438 3.51 9.23 17.12
C ILE A 438 2.10 9.75 17.46
N ALA A 439 1.99 10.81 18.27
CA ALA A 439 0.71 11.43 18.60
C ALA A 439 -0.01 11.95 17.36
N GLN A 440 0.70 12.62 16.46
CA GLN A 440 0.15 13.13 15.20
C GLN A 440 -0.38 11.98 14.32
N ARG A 441 0.39 10.87 14.18
CA ARG A 441 -0.05 9.71 13.39
C ARG A 441 -1.27 9.01 13.98
N ALA A 442 -1.33 8.87 15.30
CA ALA A 442 -2.50 8.31 15.97
C ALA A 442 -3.73 9.23 15.81
N ALA A 443 -3.57 10.54 15.95
CA ALA A 443 -4.65 11.52 15.78
C ALA A 443 -5.21 11.53 14.36
N ARG A 444 -4.34 11.55 13.33
CA ARG A 444 -4.78 11.54 11.92
C ARG A 444 -5.46 10.23 11.52
N GLY A 445 -4.97 9.09 12.03
CA GLY A 445 -5.59 7.79 11.81
C GLY A 445 -6.99 7.70 12.44
N LEU A 446 -7.20 8.27 13.63
CA LEU A 446 -8.54 8.36 14.25
C LEU A 446 -9.49 9.21 13.40
N GLY A 447 -9.06 10.36 12.92
CA GLY A 447 -9.85 11.18 11.99
C GLY A 447 -10.24 10.40 10.74
N SER A 448 -9.30 9.67 10.14
CA SER A 448 -9.53 8.80 8.98
C SER A 448 -10.60 7.73 9.27
N LEU A 449 -10.51 7.03 10.40
CA LEU A 449 -11.48 6.00 10.79
C LEU A 449 -12.90 6.56 10.91
N TYR A 450 -13.07 7.71 11.58
CA TYR A 450 -14.38 8.32 11.75
C TYR A 450 -14.94 8.89 10.45
N ALA A 451 -14.09 9.44 9.58
CA ALA A 451 -14.49 9.89 8.25
C ALA A 451 -14.95 8.70 7.38
N HIS A 452 -14.22 7.57 7.39
CA HIS A 452 -14.64 6.35 6.67
C HIS A 452 -15.94 5.75 7.19
N ALA A 453 -16.18 5.83 8.50
CA ALA A 453 -17.43 5.40 9.11
C ALA A 453 -18.62 6.32 8.79
N ASN A 454 -18.39 7.47 8.15
CA ASN A 454 -19.38 8.53 7.92
C ASN A 454 -20.02 9.03 9.23
N THR A 455 -19.28 8.97 10.35
CA THR A 455 -19.73 9.45 11.67
C THR A 455 -19.23 10.85 12.00
N MET A 456 -18.27 11.34 11.21
CA MET A 456 -17.73 12.70 11.27
C MET A 456 -17.60 13.29 9.86
N THR A 457 -17.75 14.59 9.78
CA THR A 457 -17.38 15.38 8.60
C THR A 457 -15.85 15.44 8.48
N MET A 458 -15.36 15.86 7.31
CA MET A 458 -13.92 16.09 7.14
C MET A 458 -13.38 17.22 8.04
N GLU A 459 -14.20 18.23 8.34
CA GLU A 459 -13.83 19.30 9.27
C GLU A 459 -13.64 18.75 10.70
N GLU A 460 -14.57 17.94 11.18
CA GLU A 460 -14.46 17.28 12.49
C GLU A 460 -13.27 16.32 12.57
N ALA A 461 -13.06 15.51 11.53
CA ALA A 461 -11.91 14.61 11.43
C ALA A 461 -10.58 15.37 11.40
N GLY A 462 -10.52 16.47 10.64
CA GLY A 462 -9.38 17.38 10.61
C GLY A 462 -9.17 18.09 11.96
N GLY A 463 -10.26 18.40 12.68
CA GLY A 463 -10.23 18.91 14.05
C GLY A 463 -9.51 17.94 15.01
N ILE A 464 -9.85 16.66 14.98
CA ILE A 464 -9.14 15.63 15.78
C ILE A 464 -7.65 15.64 15.45
N HIS A 465 -7.30 15.58 14.16
CA HIS A 465 -5.91 15.55 13.72
C HIS A 465 -5.14 16.78 14.23
N SER A 466 -5.69 17.99 14.08
CA SER A 466 -4.98 19.21 14.45
C SER A 466 -4.94 19.47 15.96
N GLU A 467 -6.02 19.19 16.69
CA GLU A 467 -6.12 19.48 18.12
C GLU A 467 -5.41 18.45 18.99
N MET A 468 -5.43 17.17 18.58
CA MET A 468 -4.77 16.10 19.32
C MET A 468 -3.27 15.98 18.99
N THR A 469 -2.75 16.77 18.03
CA THR A 469 -1.32 16.87 17.79
C THR A 469 -0.67 17.85 18.78
N PRO A 470 0.37 17.41 19.53
CA PRO A 470 1.00 18.24 20.55
C PRO A 470 1.60 19.55 20.01
N ARG A 471 1.76 20.52 20.90
CA ARG A 471 2.39 21.84 20.65
C ARG A 471 1.73 22.68 19.56
N GLY A 472 0.56 22.28 19.07
CA GLY A 472 -0.17 22.99 18.02
C GLY A 472 0.53 23.05 16.66
N TRP A 473 1.47 22.16 16.39
CA TRP A 473 2.24 22.16 15.13
C TRP A 473 1.36 21.94 13.89
N MET A 474 0.21 21.25 14.04
CA MET A 474 -0.76 21.08 12.95
C MET A 474 -1.74 22.25 12.78
N LYS A 475 -1.78 23.20 13.72
CA LYS A 475 -2.68 24.38 13.65
C LYS A 475 -2.14 25.50 12.78
N THR A 476 -0.85 25.52 12.53
CA THR A 476 -0.13 26.58 11.80
C THR A 476 -0.19 26.42 10.29
N GLU A 477 -0.59 25.24 9.82
CA GLU A 477 -0.52 24.85 8.43
C GLU A 477 -1.78 24.06 8.03
N LYS A 478 -2.46 24.46 6.96
CA LYS A 478 -3.72 23.85 6.52
C LYS A 478 -3.56 22.95 5.30
N GLU A 479 -2.55 23.18 4.47
CA GLU A 479 -2.39 22.45 3.20
C GLU A 479 -2.09 20.96 3.42
N LEU A 480 -1.14 20.66 4.32
CA LEU A 480 -0.80 19.28 4.69
C LEU A 480 -2.01 18.58 5.34
N LEU A 481 -2.72 19.26 6.25
CA LEU A 481 -3.90 18.70 6.90
C LEU A 481 -4.98 18.30 5.90
N LEU A 482 -5.30 19.18 4.96
CA LEU A 482 -6.28 18.90 3.92
C LEU A 482 -5.81 17.80 2.97
N PHE A 483 -4.52 17.83 2.60
CA PHE A 483 -3.94 16.78 1.77
C PHE A 483 -4.06 15.41 2.43
N GLU A 484 -3.58 15.25 3.65
CA GLU A 484 -3.59 13.97 4.37
C GLU A 484 -5.03 13.46 4.58
N GLN A 485 -5.96 14.28 5.05
CA GLN A 485 -7.33 13.83 5.31
C GLN A 485 -8.04 13.37 4.03
N HIS A 486 -7.87 14.06 2.92
CA HIS A 486 -8.43 13.65 1.64
C HIS A 486 -7.76 12.38 1.09
N LEU A 487 -6.44 12.26 1.24
CA LEU A 487 -5.71 11.06 0.82
C LEU A 487 -6.24 9.82 1.56
N TYR A 488 -6.46 9.93 2.87
CA TYR A 488 -6.96 8.81 3.67
C TYR A 488 -8.37 8.37 3.29
N LEU A 489 -9.23 9.28 2.83
CA LEU A 489 -10.53 8.91 2.24
C LEU A 489 -10.40 8.18 0.91
N ARG A 490 -9.39 8.51 0.12
CA ARG A 490 -9.14 7.88 -1.17
C ARG A 490 -8.51 6.49 -1.02
N GLN A 491 -7.67 6.31 0.01
CA GLN A 491 -6.95 5.07 0.30
C GLN A 491 -7.32 4.57 1.71
N PRO A 492 -8.36 3.72 1.84
CA PRO A 492 -8.76 3.16 3.12
C PRO A 492 -7.61 2.40 3.79
N GLY A 493 -7.35 2.68 5.06
CA GLY A 493 -6.29 2.03 5.83
C GLY A 493 -4.97 2.78 5.83
N TYR A 494 -4.69 3.66 4.87
CA TYR A 494 -3.40 4.37 4.83
C TYR A 494 -3.17 5.21 6.10
N GLY A 495 -4.15 6.02 6.52
CA GLY A 495 -4.03 6.85 7.71
C GLY A 495 -3.81 6.08 9.02
N THR A 496 -4.22 4.81 9.08
CA THR A 496 -4.03 3.96 10.27
C THR A 496 -2.81 3.06 10.21
N SER A 497 -2.28 2.79 9.00
CA SER A 497 -1.18 1.85 8.76
C SER A 497 0.10 2.17 9.54
N TYR A 498 0.35 3.44 9.82
CA TYR A 498 1.46 3.92 10.67
C TYR A 498 1.44 3.28 12.07
N ILE A 499 0.29 3.28 12.70
CA ILE A 499 0.12 2.76 14.07
C ILE A 499 -0.20 1.27 14.07
N THR A 500 -1.06 0.80 13.18
CA THR A 500 -1.39 -0.63 13.09
C THR A 500 -0.20 -1.45 12.63
N GLY A 501 0.54 -0.95 11.63
CA GLY A 501 1.77 -1.59 11.17
C GLY A 501 2.87 -1.57 12.23
N LYS A 502 3.07 -0.43 12.94
CA LYS A 502 3.99 -0.35 14.09
C LYS A 502 3.65 -1.43 15.13
N TYR A 503 2.38 -1.54 15.50
CA TYR A 503 1.92 -2.57 16.46
C TYR A 503 2.25 -4.00 15.99
N LEU A 504 1.99 -4.32 14.72
CA LEU A 504 2.33 -5.63 14.15
C LEU A 504 3.83 -5.87 14.09
N LEU A 505 4.64 -4.84 13.82
CA LEU A 505 6.10 -4.93 13.82
C LEU A 505 6.63 -5.24 15.22
N GLU A 506 6.15 -4.54 16.24
CA GLU A 506 6.50 -4.77 17.65
C GLU A 506 6.12 -6.19 18.08
N ARG A 507 4.94 -6.66 17.69
CA ARG A 507 4.50 -8.04 17.92
C ARG A 507 5.41 -9.04 17.23
N THR A 508 5.80 -8.78 16.00
CA THR A 508 6.71 -9.64 15.23
C THR A 508 8.07 -9.74 15.89
N LEU A 509 8.64 -8.62 16.35
CA LEU A 509 9.91 -8.60 17.08
C LEU A 509 9.80 -9.39 18.38
N ALA A 510 8.72 -9.20 19.14
CA ALA A 510 8.50 -9.92 20.39
C ALA A 510 8.38 -11.45 20.18
N ASP A 511 7.66 -11.88 19.13
CA ASP A 511 7.53 -13.30 18.79
C ASP A 511 8.84 -13.91 18.32
N PHE A 512 9.58 -13.20 17.48
CA PHE A 512 10.91 -13.59 17.04
C PHE A 512 11.86 -13.78 18.23
N THR A 513 11.92 -12.81 19.16
CA THR A 513 12.77 -12.89 20.35
C THR A 513 12.39 -14.06 21.25
N ARG A 514 11.08 -14.25 21.55
CA ARG A 514 10.62 -15.39 22.35
C ARG A 514 11.00 -16.74 21.76
N GLN A 515 10.95 -16.86 20.43
CA GLN A 515 11.35 -18.10 19.76
C GLN A 515 12.85 -18.35 19.86
N CYS A 516 13.68 -17.31 19.72
CA CYS A 516 15.12 -17.46 19.88
C CYS A 516 15.47 -17.89 21.32
N GLU A 517 14.89 -17.21 22.32
CA GLU A 517 15.09 -17.59 23.73
C GLU A 517 14.70 -19.04 23.99
N SER A 518 13.56 -19.50 23.43
CA SER A 518 13.10 -20.88 23.59
C SER A 518 14.06 -21.92 22.99
N ARG A 519 14.87 -21.53 22.00
CA ARG A 519 15.90 -22.36 21.37
C ARG A 519 17.28 -22.15 21.99
N GLY A 520 17.45 -21.24 22.93
CA GLY A 520 18.74 -20.86 23.50
C GLY A 520 19.66 -20.14 22.51
N GLU A 521 19.10 -19.46 21.52
CA GLU A 521 19.81 -18.72 20.48
C GLU A 521 19.96 -17.25 20.89
N ASP A 522 21.08 -16.64 20.53
CA ASP A 522 21.25 -15.19 20.59
C ASP A 522 20.45 -14.53 19.44
N CYS A 523 19.72 -13.46 19.76
CA CYS A 523 18.88 -12.75 18.80
C CYS A 523 19.23 -11.27 18.72
N PRO A 524 20.34 -10.90 18.05
CA PRO A 524 20.67 -9.51 17.81
C PRO A 524 19.60 -8.86 16.93
N LEU A 525 19.38 -7.55 17.13
CA LEU A 525 18.44 -6.77 16.29
C LEU A 525 18.77 -6.89 14.80
N ARG A 526 20.05 -6.99 14.45
CA ARG A 526 20.47 -7.22 13.06
C ARG A 526 19.84 -8.48 12.45
N ALA A 527 19.78 -9.58 13.18
CA ALA A 527 19.15 -10.81 12.67
C ALA A 527 17.65 -10.62 12.39
N PHE A 528 16.97 -9.83 13.20
CA PHE A 528 15.56 -9.48 12.99
C PHE A 528 15.39 -8.61 11.74
N PHE A 529 16.10 -7.49 11.66
CA PHE A 529 15.94 -6.54 10.55
C PHE A 529 16.41 -7.12 9.21
N ASP A 530 17.53 -7.85 9.19
CA ASP A 530 18.02 -8.49 7.97
C ASP A 530 17.02 -9.52 7.45
N ARG A 531 16.41 -10.32 8.34
CA ARG A 531 15.37 -11.27 7.95
C ARG A 531 14.08 -10.58 7.48
N LEU A 532 13.64 -9.55 8.18
CA LEU A 532 12.49 -8.75 7.78
C LEU A 532 12.69 -8.10 6.40
N ASN A 533 13.90 -7.59 6.16
CA ASN A 533 14.26 -6.96 4.89
C ASN A 533 14.37 -7.96 3.73
N ALA A 534 14.84 -9.18 3.99
CA ALA A 534 14.95 -10.22 2.97
C ALA A 534 13.60 -10.74 2.47
N ILE A 535 12.52 -10.55 3.23
CA ILE A 535 11.14 -10.95 2.86
C ILE A 535 10.50 -9.95 1.89
N ASP A 536 11.07 -8.74 1.81
CA ASP A 536 10.59 -7.62 1.00
C ASP A 536 9.32 -6.92 1.56
N SER A 537 8.73 -6.01 0.76
CA SER A 537 7.65 -5.12 1.16
C SER A 537 6.27 -5.79 1.03
N ILE A 538 5.95 -6.67 1.98
CA ILE A 538 4.67 -7.38 2.07
C ILE A 538 3.97 -7.08 3.39
N PRO A 539 2.64 -7.31 3.54
CA PRO A 539 1.93 -7.12 4.80
C PRO A 539 2.64 -7.75 6.00
N ILE A 540 2.76 -7.03 7.11
CA ILE A 540 3.54 -7.50 8.29
C ILE A 540 2.99 -8.83 8.85
N SER A 541 1.68 -9.07 8.79
CA SER A 541 1.09 -10.36 9.20
C SER A 541 1.65 -11.55 8.43
N LEU A 542 1.90 -11.38 7.12
CA LEU A 542 2.54 -12.40 6.29
C LEU A 542 4.04 -12.49 6.58
N ALA A 543 4.72 -11.36 6.74
CA ALA A 543 6.13 -11.32 7.12
C ALA A 543 6.35 -12.00 8.48
N ARG A 544 5.48 -11.75 9.47
CA ARG A 544 5.51 -12.43 10.77
C ARG A 544 5.38 -13.95 10.61
N TRP A 545 4.43 -14.41 9.81
CA TRP A 545 4.27 -15.85 9.55
C TRP A 545 5.53 -16.45 8.93
N GLU A 546 6.09 -15.81 7.91
CA GLU A 546 7.31 -16.29 7.24
C GLU A 546 8.54 -16.27 8.16
N MET A 547 8.66 -15.27 9.04
CA MET A 547 9.76 -15.16 10.00
C MET A 547 9.67 -16.18 11.14
N THR A 548 8.46 -16.44 11.63
CA THR A 548 8.25 -17.16 12.90
C THR A 548 7.52 -18.49 12.76
N GLY A 549 6.87 -18.76 11.62
CA GLY A 549 5.98 -19.91 11.44
C GLY A 549 4.62 -19.76 12.14
N LEU A 550 4.35 -18.62 12.81
CA LEU A 550 3.08 -18.37 13.50
C LEU A 550 2.04 -17.84 12.52
N ASP A 551 1.04 -18.65 12.22
CA ASP A 551 -0.02 -18.37 11.24
C ASP A 551 -1.37 -17.99 11.87
N ASP A 552 -1.41 -17.72 13.18
CA ASP A 552 -2.64 -17.41 13.92
C ASP A 552 -3.42 -16.22 13.34
N GLU A 553 -2.73 -15.15 12.92
CA GLU A 553 -3.32 -13.98 12.25
C GLU A 553 -3.92 -14.37 10.89
N ILE A 554 -3.21 -15.13 10.09
CA ILE A 554 -3.68 -15.58 8.77
C ILE A 554 -4.89 -16.51 8.90
N ARG A 555 -4.87 -17.41 9.91
CA ARG A 555 -6.04 -18.25 10.21
C ARG A 555 -7.25 -17.45 10.67
N GLN A 556 -7.06 -16.36 11.42
CA GLN A 556 -8.13 -15.44 11.79
C GLN A 556 -8.76 -14.83 10.54
N LEU A 557 -7.95 -14.25 9.63
CA LEU A 557 -8.39 -13.63 8.39
C LEU A 557 -9.11 -14.61 7.44
N THR A 558 -8.77 -15.89 7.48
CA THR A 558 -9.43 -16.91 6.65
C THR A 558 -10.72 -17.47 7.24
N ARG A 559 -10.95 -17.34 8.55
CA ARG A 559 -12.19 -17.76 9.23
C ARG A 559 -13.31 -16.72 9.15
N SER A 560 -12.97 -15.46 8.98
CA SER A 560 -13.89 -14.32 8.90
C SER A 560 -14.63 -14.22 7.55
N ARG A 561 -14.73 -15.33 6.80
CA ARG A 561 -15.36 -15.41 5.47
C ARG A 561 -16.84 -15.77 5.53
#